data_62d3ef73d236cb2cf4f9c10c2385e6f0
#
_entry.id   62d3ef73d236cb2cf4f9c10c2385e6f0
#
_cell.length_a   1.000
_cell.length_b   1.000
_cell.length_c   1.000
_cell.angle_alpha   90.00
_cell.angle_beta   90.00
_cell.angle_gamma   90.00
#
_symmetry.space_group_name_H-M   'P 1'
#
loop_
_entity.id
_entity.type
_entity.pdbx_description
1 polymer ?
#
loop_
_entity_poly.entity_id
_entity_poly.type
_entity_poly.pdbx_seq_one_letter_code
_entity_poly.pdbx_strand_id
1 'polypeptide(L)'
;GTGNYNEKTSRLYTDLSLMTANVEIGLEASNVFQALSKGEVVEHSEHLLVAPKCLQNKVLAMLDEEIAHARNGEEAYAGFKLNSLTGKKIIDKLIEASEAGVKIDMVVRGICCLIPGVEGKTENIRIISIVGRFLEHSRIYIFGNSKRRKYYIASADFMTRNTVRRVEVAAPVYDERLQNKLQDMFDIMLADNQKARYLDAEGNYHRVINEEAPLNSQEYFYTQAYHEL
;
A
#
# COMPACT_ATOMS: atom_id res chain seq x y z
N GLY A 1 -5.86 8.48 -9.27
CA GLY A 1 -5.06 9.04 -8.17
C GLY A 1 -5.46 8.48 -6.81
N THR A 2 -4.58 8.60 -5.83
CA THR A 2 -4.82 8.12 -4.46
C THR A 2 -5.63 9.11 -3.63
N GLY A 3 -5.77 10.35 -4.07
CA GLY A 3 -6.43 11.43 -3.35
C GLY A 3 -7.38 12.26 -4.20
N ASN A 4 -7.88 13.32 -3.61
CA ASN A 4 -8.82 14.25 -4.23
C ASN A 4 -8.10 15.35 -5.00
N TYR A 5 -8.61 15.69 -6.19
CA TYR A 5 -8.17 16.84 -6.96
C TYR A 5 -8.83 18.14 -6.42
N ASN A 6 -8.48 18.48 -5.16
CA ASN A 6 -9.00 19.66 -4.47
C ASN A 6 -7.84 20.56 -4.03
N GLU A 7 -7.91 21.85 -4.31
CA GLU A 7 -6.85 22.80 -4.01
C GLU A 7 -6.45 22.85 -2.53
N LYS A 8 -7.41 22.72 -1.62
CA LYS A 8 -7.12 22.76 -0.17
C LYS A 8 -6.40 21.50 0.30
N THR A 9 -6.82 20.32 -0.18
CA THR A 9 -6.21 19.04 0.22
C THR A 9 -4.86 18.83 -0.44
N SER A 10 -4.66 19.27 -1.69
CA SER A 10 -3.40 19.11 -2.42
C SER A 10 -2.22 19.83 -1.76
N ARG A 11 -2.47 20.86 -0.96
CA ARG A 11 -1.42 21.58 -0.23
C ARG A 11 -0.93 20.85 1.02
N LEU A 12 -1.71 19.93 1.54
CA LEU A 12 -1.48 19.28 2.83
C LEU A 12 -1.17 17.78 2.69
N TYR A 13 -1.62 17.14 1.62
CA TYR A 13 -1.60 15.69 1.44
C TYR A 13 -0.48 15.28 0.49
N THR A 14 0.17 14.17 0.82
CA THR A 14 1.02 13.46 -0.14
C THR A 14 0.15 12.47 -0.90
N ASP A 15 0.01 12.67 -2.21
CA ASP A 15 -0.78 11.81 -3.07
C ASP A 15 -0.03 11.44 -4.34
N LEU A 16 -0.46 10.35 -4.97
CA LEU A 16 0.06 9.85 -6.23
C LEU A 16 -1.03 9.87 -7.29
N SER A 17 -0.67 10.23 -8.51
CA SER A 17 -1.54 10.13 -9.67
C SER A 17 -0.84 9.37 -10.79
N LEU A 18 -1.54 8.41 -11.38
CA LEU A 18 -1.10 7.68 -12.57
C LEU A 18 -1.88 8.17 -13.78
N MET A 19 -1.15 8.57 -14.82
CA MET A 19 -1.70 8.82 -16.14
C MET A 19 -1.28 7.66 -17.05
N THR A 20 -2.22 7.02 -17.71
CA THR A 20 -1.95 5.87 -18.58
C THR A 20 -2.78 5.93 -19.84
N ALA A 21 -2.21 5.48 -20.95
CA ALA A 21 -2.90 5.26 -22.23
C ALA A 21 -3.13 3.75 -22.49
N ASN A 22 -2.97 2.88 -21.47
CA ASN A 22 -3.27 1.47 -21.61
C ASN A 22 -4.75 1.26 -21.89
N VAL A 23 -5.06 0.64 -23.02
CA VAL A 23 -6.43 0.48 -23.54
C VAL A 23 -7.27 -0.41 -22.62
N GLU A 24 -6.69 -1.47 -22.08
CA GLU A 24 -7.39 -2.44 -21.22
C GLU A 24 -7.79 -1.81 -19.90
N ILE A 25 -6.86 -1.06 -19.27
CA ILE A 25 -7.18 -0.25 -18.07
C ILE A 25 -8.26 0.79 -18.39
N GLY A 26 -8.17 1.44 -19.56
CA GLY A 26 -9.16 2.44 -19.99
C GLY A 26 -10.56 1.86 -20.18
N LEU A 27 -10.67 0.66 -20.78
CA LEU A 27 -11.94 -0.06 -20.94
C LEU A 27 -12.53 -0.45 -19.58
N GLU A 28 -11.73 -1.01 -18.68
CA GLU A 28 -12.20 -1.34 -17.32
C GLU A 28 -12.62 -0.10 -16.54
N ALA A 29 -11.89 1.01 -16.64
CA ALA A 29 -12.29 2.27 -16.03
C ALA A 29 -13.62 2.78 -16.59
N SER A 30 -13.84 2.66 -17.90
CA SER A 30 -15.14 2.98 -18.53
C SER A 30 -16.27 2.13 -17.95
N ASN A 31 -16.04 0.82 -17.76
CA ASN A 31 -17.01 -0.08 -17.16
C ASN A 31 -17.33 0.33 -15.70
N VAL A 32 -16.33 0.76 -14.93
CA VAL A 32 -16.55 1.29 -13.57
C VAL A 32 -17.44 2.52 -13.60
N PHE A 33 -17.19 3.49 -14.48
CA PHE A 33 -18.03 4.68 -14.61
C PHE A 33 -19.45 4.35 -15.08
N GLN A 34 -19.61 3.41 -16.01
CA GLN A 34 -20.93 2.98 -16.47
C GLN A 34 -21.73 2.29 -15.34
N ALA A 35 -21.10 1.42 -14.56
CA ALA A 35 -21.73 0.80 -13.41
C ALA A 35 -22.18 1.85 -12.37
N LEU A 36 -21.27 2.78 -12.04
CA LEU A 36 -21.58 3.88 -11.11
C LEU A 36 -22.76 4.73 -11.58
N SER A 37 -22.85 5.04 -12.87
CA SER A 37 -23.96 5.83 -13.43
C SER A 37 -25.33 5.16 -13.31
N LYS A 38 -25.35 3.84 -13.17
CA LYS A 38 -26.57 3.00 -12.98
C LYS A 38 -26.82 2.64 -11.51
N GLY A 39 -25.92 3.03 -10.59
CA GLY A 39 -25.97 2.59 -9.19
C GLY A 39 -25.60 1.12 -8.99
N GLU A 40 -24.88 0.55 -9.96
CA GLU A 40 -24.39 -0.83 -9.95
C GLU A 40 -22.93 -0.90 -9.48
N VAL A 41 -22.44 -2.09 -9.19
CA VAL A 41 -21.04 -2.37 -8.84
C VAL A 41 -20.41 -3.29 -9.88
N VAL A 42 -19.11 -3.14 -10.11
CA VAL A 42 -18.36 -4.01 -11.02
C VAL A 42 -18.09 -5.35 -10.31
N GLU A 43 -18.56 -6.43 -10.92
CA GLU A 43 -18.41 -7.79 -10.39
C GLU A 43 -17.04 -8.38 -10.71
N HIS A 44 -16.49 -8.09 -11.90
CA HIS A 44 -15.22 -8.60 -12.39
C HIS A 44 -14.40 -7.52 -13.06
N SER A 45 -13.09 -7.59 -12.85
CA SER A 45 -12.11 -6.71 -13.46
C SER A 45 -10.79 -7.47 -13.51
N GLU A 46 -10.04 -7.37 -14.58
CA GLU A 46 -8.81 -8.15 -14.78
C GLU A 46 -7.58 -7.38 -14.29
N HIS A 47 -7.48 -6.13 -14.66
CA HIS A 47 -6.36 -5.24 -14.35
C HIS A 47 -6.59 -4.40 -13.08
N LEU A 48 -7.73 -3.72 -13.01
CA LEU A 48 -8.08 -2.90 -11.85
C LEU A 48 -8.50 -3.78 -10.65
N LEU A 49 -8.19 -3.34 -9.45
CA LEU A 49 -8.78 -3.89 -8.24
C LEU A 49 -9.94 -2.98 -7.83
N VAL A 50 -11.18 -3.43 -8.02
CA VAL A 50 -12.37 -2.59 -7.79
C VAL A 50 -13.14 -3.11 -6.56
N ALA A 51 -13.31 -2.26 -5.55
CA ALA A 51 -14.21 -2.52 -4.44
C ALA A 51 -15.66 -2.12 -4.83
N PRO A 52 -16.68 -2.76 -4.24
CA PRO A 52 -16.62 -3.69 -3.09
C PRO A 52 -16.42 -5.17 -3.46
N LYS A 53 -16.44 -5.56 -4.73
CA LYS A 53 -16.48 -6.97 -5.13
C LYS A 53 -15.11 -7.62 -5.40
N CYS A 54 -14.21 -6.91 -6.11
CA CYS A 54 -12.97 -7.52 -6.60
C CYS A 54 -11.75 -7.22 -5.73
N LEU A 55 -11.62 -6.00 -5.19
CA LEU A 55 -10.38 -5.52 -4.56
C LEU A 55 -9.89 -6.44 -3.45
N GLN A 56 -10.73 -6.70 -2.44
CA GLN A 56 -10.32 -7.53 -1.30
C GLN A 56 -9.92 -8.94 -1.74
N ASN A 57 -10.73 -9.58 -2.61
CA ASN A 57 -10.48 -10.94 -3.04
C ASN A 57 -9.17 -11.05 -3.83
N LYS A 58 -8.86 -10.08 -4.68
CA LYS A 58 -7.60 -10.04 -5.43
C LYS A 58 -6.37 -9.78 -4.54
N VAL A 59 -6.50 -8.90 -3.54
CA VAL A 59 -5.45 -8.71 -2.53
C VAL A 59 -5.17 -10.01 -1.77
N LEU A 60 -6.23 -10.72 -1.33
CA LEU A 60 -6.08 -12.01 -0.66
C LEU A 60 -5.43 -13.04 -1.58
N ALA A 61 -5.83 -13.13 -2.85
CA ALA A 61 -5.24 -14.06 -3.82
C ALA A 61 -3.75 -13.78 -4.08
N MET A 62 -3.34 -12.50 -4.19
CA MET A 62 -1.93 -12.14 -4.35
C MET A 62 -1.10 -12.45 -3.09
N LEU A 63 -1.68 -12.36 -1.89
CA LEU A 63 -1.03 -12.84 -0.67
C LEU A 63 -0.94 -14.37 -0.64
N ASP A 64 -1.95 -15.10 -1.15
CA ASP A 64 -1.90 -16.56 -1.30
C ASP A 64 -0.79 -16.99 -2.28
N GLU A 65 -0.56 -16.24 -3.37
CA GLU A 65 0.57 -16.47 -4.28
C GLU A 65 1.91 -16.34 -3.52
N GLU A 66 2.09 -15.29 -2.72
CA GLU A 66 3.33 -15.11 -1.95
C GLU A 66 3.49 -16.17 -0.83
N ILE A 67 2.40 -16.59 -0.19
CA ILE A 67 2.41 -17.72 0.76
C ILE A 67 2.90 -19.00 0.06
N ALA A 68 2.41 -19.28 -1.15
CA ALA A 68 2.85 -20.45 -1.90
C ALA A 68 4.34 -20.39 -2.25
N HIS A 69 4.85 -19.22 -2.67
CA HIS A 69 6.28 -19.02 -2.92
C HIS A 69 7.12 -19.24 -1.66
N ALA A 70 6.74 -18.65 -0.52
CA ALA A 70 7.44 -18.83 0.75
C ALA A 70 7.49 -20.31 1.18
N ARG A 71 6.36 -21.02 1.07
CA ARG A 71 6.28 -22.45 1.39
C ARG A 71 7.14 -23.33 0.48
N ASN A 72 7.42 -22.87 -0.75
CA ASN A 72 8.34 -23.52 -1.68
C ASN A 72 9.82 -23.15 -1.43
N GLY A 73 10.11 -22.38 -0.40
CA GLY A 73 11.48 -21.92 -0.09
C GLY A 73 11.98 -20.80 -0.98
N GLU A 74 11.08 -20.12 -1.70
CA GLU A 74 11.39 -18.95 -2.52
C GLU A 74 11.26 -17.67 -1.69
N GLU A 75 12.00 -16.63 -2.08
CA GLU A 75 11.80 -15.30 -1.49
C GLU A 75 10.38 -14.79 -1.80
N ALA A 76 9.65 -14.40 -0.77
CA ALA A 76 8.30 -13.87 -0.85
C ALA A 76 8.19 -12.55 -0.10
N TYR A 77 7.47 -11.60 -0.68
CA TYR A 77 7.40 -10.23 -0.16
C TYR A 77 6.05 -9.57 -0.40
N ALA A 78 5.62 -8.77 0.57
CA ALA A 78 4.53 -7.82 0.40
C ALA A 78 4.84 -6.48 1.07
N GLY A 79 4.53 -5.38 0.40
CA GLY A 79 4.73 -4.02 0.91
C GLY A 79 3.44 -3.21 0.83
N PHE A 80 3.09 -2.50 1.91
CA PHE A 80 1.86 -1.70 1.93
C PHE A 80 2.06 -0.34 2.56
N LYS A 81 1.74 0.72 1.82
CA LYS A 81 1.50 2.04 2.39
C LYS A 81 0.01 2.28 2.47
N LEU A 82 -0.49 2.57 3.68
CA LEU A 82 -1.92 2.72 3.99
C LEU A 82 -2.15 3.90 4.94
N ASN A 83 -3.36 4.44 4.95
CA ASN A 83 -3.74 5.30 6.06
C ASN A 83 -4.18 4.48 7.27
N SER A 84 -4.93 3.40 7.06
CA SER A 84 -5.44 2.56 8.15
C SER A 84 -5.55 1.09 7.76
N LEU A 85 -5.36 0.21 8.75
CA LEU A 85 -5.47 -1.25 8.65
C LEU A 85 -6.41 -1.76 9.76
N THR A 86 -7.68 -2.08 9.41
CA THR A 86 -8.69 -2.57 10.36
C THR A 86 -9.53 -3.72 9.81
N GLY A 87 -9.33 -4.10 8.55
CA GLY A 87 -10.09 -5.16 7.88
C GLY A 87 -9.67 -6.55 8.34
N LYS A 88 -10.50 -7.21 9.15
CA LYS A 88 -10.15 -8.50 9.78
C LYS A 88 -9.67 -9.55 8.77
N LYS A 89 -10.36 -9.74 7.63
CA LYS A 89 -9.97 -10.75 6.64
C LYS A 89 -8.57 -10.53 6.07
N ILE A 90 -8.19 -9.27 5.82
CA ILE A 90 -6.86 -8.95 5.32
C ILE A 90 -5.82 -9.11 6.45
N ILE A 91 -6.14 -8.70 7.68
CA ILE A 91 -5.27 -8.90 8.84
C ILE A 91 -4.99 -10.39 9.06
N ASP A 92 -6.02 -11.23 9.06
CA ASP A 92 -5.88 -12.69 9.21
C ASP A 92 -4.97 -13.26 8.10
N LYS A 93 -5.10 -12.79 6.86
CA LYS A 93 -4.27 -13.21 5.73
C LYS A 93 -2.81 -12.72 5.85
N LEU A 94 -2.58 -11.51 6.35
CA LEU A 94 -1.22 -11.00 6.62
C LEU A 94 -0.53 -11.82 7.71
N ILE A 95 -1.26 -12.24 8.74
CA ILE A 95 -0.74 -13.15 9.79
C ILE A 95 -0.37 -14.50 9.15
N GLU A 96 -1.27 -15.12 8.37
CA GLU A 96 -0.98 -16.37 7.65
C GLU A 96 0.24 -16.24 6.74
N ALA A 97 0.39 -15.12 6.03
CA ALA A 97 1.53 -14.86 5.17
C ALA A 97 2.84 -14.76 5.98
N SER A 98 2.82 -14.06 7.11
CA SER A 98 3.98 -14.01 8.01
C SER A 98 4.34 -15.38 8.58
N GLU A 99 3.36 -16.18 9.03
CA GLU A 99 3.58 -17.55 9.52
C GLU A 99 4.18 -18.46 8.42
N ALA A 100 3.89 -18.20 7.15
CA ALA A 100 4.47 -18.91 6.01
C ALA A 100 5.88 -18.44 5.64
N GLY A 101 6.38 -17.35 6.22
CA GLY A 101 7.71 -16.78 5.93
C GLY A 101 7.72 -15.64 4.92
N VAL A 102 6.57 -15.09 4.53
CA VAL A 102 6.51 -13.89 3.69
C VAL A 102 6.99 -12.68 4.49
N LYS A 103 7.99 -11.97 3.97
CA LYS A 103 8.42 -10.69 4.54
C LYS A 103 7.42 -9.60 4.20
N ILE A 104 6.95 -8.88 5.21
CA ILE A 104 5.92 -7.84 5.04
C ILE A 104 6.40 -6.53 5.67
N ASP A 105 6.52 -5.47 4.86
CA ASP A 105 6.82 -4.12 5.31
C ASP A 105 5.58 -3.22 5.13
N MET A 106 5.25 -2.44 6.17
CA MET A 106 4.07 -1.58 6.13
C MET A 106 4.37 -0.16 6.64
N VAL A 107 3.81 0.83 5.95
CA VAL A 107 3.75 2.23 6.40
C VAL A 107 2.28 2.56 6.67
N VAL A 108 1.90 2.63 7.96
CA VAL A 108 0.51 2.87 8.39
C VAL A 108 0.46 4.06 9.34
N ARG A 109 -0.09 5.20 8.89
CA ARG A 109 -0.06 6.45 9.69
C ARG A 109 -1.19 6.59 10.71
N GLY A 110 -2.29 5.87 10.53
CA GLY A 110 -3.51 5.96 11.34
C GLY A 110 -3.78 4.67 12.11
N ILE A 111 -5.04 4.27 12.17
CA ILE A 111 -5.45 3.10 12.95
C ILE A 111 -4.84 1.83 12.36
N CYS A 112 -4.13 1.10 13.21
CA CYS A 112 -3.56 -0.22 12.89
C CYS A 112 -4.05 -1.24 13.92
N CYS A 113 -4.81 -2.24 13.48
CA CYS A 113 -5.31 -3.34 14.33
C CYS A 113 -4.46 -4.61 14.22
N LEU A 114 -3.27 -4.54 13.63
CA LEU A 114 -2.30 -5.62 13.56
C LEU A 114 -1.11 -5.29 14.44
N ILE A 115 -0.71 -6.23 15.30
CA ILE A 115 0.52 -6.14 16.11
C ILE A 115 1.62 -6.90 15.38
N PRO A 116 2.71 -6.25 14.97
CA PRO A 116 3.85 -6.89 14.31
C PRO A 116 4.82 -7.52 15.31
N GLY A 117 5.76 -8.35 14.84
CA GLY A 117 6.88 -8.85 15.63
C GLY A 117 6.53 -9.89 16.69
N VAL A 118 5.30 -10.41 16.70
CA VAL A 118 4.90 -11.49 17.63
C VAL A 118 5.47 -12.82 17.13
N GLU A 119 6.32 -13.47 17.95
CA GLU A 119 6.98 -14.73 17.65
C GLU A 119 5.98 -15.82 17.19
N GLY A 120 6.31 -16.52 16.12
CA GLY A 120 5.51 -17.57 15.51
C GLY A 120 4.22 -17.08 14.84
N LYS A 121 3.98 -15.76 14.75
CA LYS A 121 2.78 -15.20 14.12
C LYS A 121 3.08 -14.05 13.17
N THR A 122 3.56 -12.95 13.70
CA THR A 122 3.79 -11.71 12.92
C THR A 122 5.25 -11.28 12.94
N GLU A 123 6.16 -12.18 13.20
CA GLU A 123 7.61 -11.94 13.30
C GLU A 123 8.21 -11.42 11.99
N ASN A 124 7.60 -11.76 10.84
CA ASN A 124 8.02 -11.29 9.52
C ASN A 124 7.32 -10.01 9.08
N ILE A 125 6.55 -9.37 9.97
CA ILE A 125 5.86 -8.11 9.70
C ILE A 125 6.56 -6.97 10.43
N ARG A 126 6.92 -5.92 9.66
CA ARG A 126 7.38 -4.65 10.19
C ARG A 126 6.38 -3.56 9.87
N ILE A 127 6.00 -2.76 10.86
CA ILE A 127 5.08 -1.63 10.70
C ILE A 127 5.74 -0.36 11.22
N ILE A 128 5.75 0.68 10.38
CA ILE A 128 6.13 2.02 10.78
C ILE A 128 4.99 3.01 10.55
N SER A 129 5.02 4.11 11.26
CA SER A 129 4.11 5.23 11.09
C SER A 129 4.90 6.51 10.87
N ILE A 130 4.55 7.28 9.84
CA ILE A 130 5.16 8.59 9.55
C ILE A 130 4.10 9.66 9.76
N VAL A 131 4.35 10.57 10.71
CA VAL A 131 3.53 11.75 10.97
C VAL A 131 4.45 12.96 10.97
N GLY A 132 4.24 13.88 10.04
CA GLY A 132 5.12 15.02 9.85
C GLY A 132 4.39 16.25 9.31
N ARG A 133 5.07 17.04 8.50
CA ARG A 133 4.58 18.28 7.89
C ARG A 133 3.37 18.05 6.99
N PHE A 134 3.41 16.98 6.19
CA PHE A 134 2.35 16.62 5.28
C PHE A 134 1.55 15.42 5.80
N LEU A 135 0.29 15.31 5.37
CA LEU A 135 -0.53 14.14 5.64
C LEU A 135 -0.18 13.04 4.63
N GLU A 136 0.40 11.94 5.12
CA GLU A 136 0.69 10.75 4.33
C GLU A 136 -0.61 10.09 3.88
N HIS A 137 -1.05 10.40 2.64
CA HIS A 137 -2.37 10.00 2.15
C HIS A 137 -2.33 9.00 0.99
N SER A 138 -1.23 8.90 0.26
CA SER A 138 -1.08 7.92 -0.82
C SER A 138 -1.17 6.48 -0.30
N ARG A 139 -1.69 5.57 -1.13
CA ARG A 139 -1.68 4.13 -0.87
C ARG A 139 -0.92 3.44 -1.99
N ILE A 140 -0.02 2.57 -1.58
CA ILE A 140 0.80 1.74 -2.48
C ILE A 140 0.66 0.30 -2.01
N TYR A 141 0.43 -0.63 -2.95
CA TYR A 141 0.49 -2.06 -2.69
C TYR A 141 1.57 -2.67 -3.56
N ILE A 142 2.41 -3.49 -2.95
CA ILE A 142 3.52 -4.19 -3.60
C ILE A 142 3.38 -5.67 -3.26
N PHE A 143 3.47 -6.54 -4.26
CA PHE A 143 3.49 -7.98 -4.08
C PHE A 143 4.65 -8.57 -4.88
N GLY A 144 5.31 -9.56 -4.32
CA GLY A 144 6.38 -10.30 -4.96
C GLY A 144 7.73 -9.63 -4.95
N ASN A 145 8.72 -10.37 -5.39
CA ASN A 145 10.12 -9.96 -5.53
C ASN A 145 10.57 -10.00 -6.99
N SER A 146 11.58 -9.19 -7.32
CA SER A 146 12.25 -9.21 -8.62
C SER A 146 11.27 -9.18 -9.80
N LYS A 147 11.31 -10.20 -10.68
CA LYS A 147 10.46 -10.27 -11.89
C LYS A 147 8.98 -10.52 -11.61
N ARG A 148 8.60 -10.93 -10.38
CA ARG A 148 7.21 -11.19 -9.99
C ARG A 148 6.52 -9.97 -9.39
N ARG A 149 7.22 -8.83 -9.27
CA ARG A 149 6.69 -7.63 -8.61
C ARG A 149 5.44 -7.10 -9.30
N LYS A 150 4.40 -6.90 -8.50
CA LYS A 150 3.16 -6.25 -8.89
C LYS A 150 3.00 -4.98 -8.04
N TYR A 151 2.81 -3.84 -8.68
CA TYR A 151 2.63 -2.54 -8.01
C TYR A 151 1.28 -1.96 -8.33
N TYR A 152 0.64 -1.41 -7.30
CA TYR A 152 -0.62 -0.69 -7.44
C TYR A 152 -0.58 0.63 -6.66
N ILE A 153 -1.20 1.67 -7.21
CA ILE A 153 -1.60 2.85 -6.45
C ILE A 153 -3.11 2.78 -6.22
N ALA A 154 -3.56 3.12 -5.01
CA ALA A 154 -4.94 2.85 -4.59
C ALA A 154 -5.62 4.04 -3.91
N SER A 155 -6.93 4.10 -4.00
CA SER A 155 -7.76 4.96 -3.16
C SER A 155 -8.19 4.27 -1.85
N ALA A 156 -8.10 2.94 -1.78
CA ALA A 156 -8.57 2.14 -0.66
C ALA A 156 -7.52 1.96 0.45
N ASP A 157 -7.97 2.09 1.69
CA ASP A 157 -7.29 1.51 2.85
C ASP A 157 -7.77 0.08 3.09
N PHE A 158 -7.04 -0.70 3.88
CA PHE A 158 -7.48 -2.04 4.29
C PHE A 158 -8.45 -1.97 5.47
N MET A 159 -9.59 -1.33 5.22
CA MET A 159 -10.71 -1.19 6.14
C MET A 159 -11.96 -1.82 5.52
N THR A 160 -12.81 -2.44 6.32
CA THR A 160 -14.06 -3.05 5.85
C THR A 160 -14.92 -2.07 5.04
N ARG A 161 -15.00 -0.80 5.47
CA ARG A 161 -15.77 0.21 4.74
C ARG A 161 -15.22 0.49 3.33
N ASN A 162 -13.89 0.46 3.15
CA ASN A 162 -13.24 0.70 1.87
C ASN A 162 -13.33 -0.53 0.96
N THR A 163 -13.08 -1.72 1.50
CA THR A 163 -12.95 -2.93 0.69
C THR A 163 -14.29 -3.62 0.38
N VAL A 164 -15.36 -3.32 1.14
CA VAL A 164 -16.64 -4.04 1.08
C VAL A 164 -17.86 -3.13 0.88
N ARG A 165 -17.78 -1.83 1.18
CA ARG A 165 -18.94 -0.92 1.17
C ARG A 165 -18.82 0.27 0.24
N ARG A 166 -17.61 0.71 -0.09
CA ARG A 166 -17.36 1.85 -0.98
C ARG A 166 -16.90 1.37 -2.34
N VAL A 167 -17.08 2.23 -3.34
CA VAL A 167 -16.38 2.05 -4.61
C VAL A 167 -15.00 2.68 -4.47
N GLU A 168 -14.00 1.83 -4.51
CA GLU A 168 -12.58 2.19 -4.43
C GLU A 168 -11.84 1.45 -5.56
N VAL A 169 -10.73 2.01 -6.01
CA VAL A 169 -9.96 1.44 -7.10
C VAL A 169 -8.48 1.41 -6.75
N ALA A 170 -7.82 0.29 -7.05
CA ALA A 170 -6.37 0.23 -7.16
C ALA A 170 -5.99 -0.03 -8.62
N ALA A 171 -5.12 0.82 -9.15
CA ALA A 171 -4.65 0.76 -10.53
C ALA A 171 -3.26 0.13 -10.58
N PRO A 172 -3.02 -0.88 -11.45
CA PRO A 172 -1.71 -1.48 -11.61
C PRO A 172 -0.74 -0.50 -12.30
N VAL A 173 0.52 -0.57 -11.93
CA VAL A 173 1.61 0.17 -12.54
C VAL A 173 2.47 -0.81 -13.31
N TYR A 174 2.41 -0.80 -14.64
CA TYR A 174 3.13 -1.74 -15.50
C TYR A 174 4.48 -1.23 -16.00
N ASP A 175 4.68 0.08 -16.08
CA ASP A 175 5.96 0.67 -16.51
C ASP A 175 7.03 0.40 -15.45
N GLU A 176 8.11 -0.28 -15.82
CA GLU A 176 9.21 -0.66 -14.92
C GLU A 176 9.88 0.55 -14.24
N ARG A 177 9.99 1.69 -14.95
CA ARG A 177 10.60 2.90 -14.37
C ARG A 177 9.73 3.47 -13.27
N LEU A 178 8.39 3.43 -13.46
CA LEU A 178 7.44 3.86 -12.45
C LEU A 178 7.37 2.88 -11.27
N GLN A 179 7.50 1.57 -11.53
CA GLN A 179 7.62 0.56 -10.48
C GLN A 179 8.86 0.81 -9.61
N ASN A 180 10.02 1.05 -10.24
CA ASN A 180 11.24 1.39 -9.53
C ASN A 180 11.09 2.68 -8.73
N LYS A 181 10.49 3.73 -9.31
CA LYS A 181 10.20 4.98 -8.57
C LYS A 181 9.30 4.75 -7.35
N LEU A 182 8.28 3.88 -7.46
CA LEU A 182 7.42 3.53 -6.33
C LEU A 182 8.17 2.73 -5.26
N GLN A 183 9.07 1.81 -5.68
CA GLN A 183 9.91 1.07 -4.75
C GLN A 183 10.86 2.00 -4.00
N ASP A 184 11.56 2.88 -4.72
CA ASP A 184 12.47 3.85 -4.12
C ASP A 184 11.74 4.75 -3.11
N MET A 185 10.55 5.23 -3.47
CA MET A 185 9.71 6.01 -2.55
C MET A 185 9.34 5.22 -1.30
N PHE A 186 8.97 3.96 -1.45
CA PHE A 186 8.60 3.10 -0.34
C PHE A 186 9.81 2.81 0.57
N ASP A 187 10.97 2.51 -0.02
CA ASP A 187 12.22 2.24 0.71
C ASP A 187 12.72 3.47 1.47
N ILE A 188 12.63 4.66 0.88
CA ILE A 188 12.95 5.94 1.54
C ILE A 188 12.04 6.18 2.75
N MET A 189 10.74 5.86 2.64
CA MET A 189 9.83 5.94 3.79
C MET A 189 10.21 4.95 4.90
N LEU A 190 10.56 3.72 4.53
CA LEU A 190 11.00 2.69 5.48
C LEU A 190 12.33 3.02 6.17
N ALA A 191 13.18 3.82 5.51
CA ALA A 191 14.45 4.30 6.04
C ALA A 191 14.34 5.60 6.85
N ASP A 192 13.17 6.24 6.93
CA ASP A 192 12.97 7.47 7.71
C ASP A 192 13.30 7.23 9.18
N ASN A 193 14.33 7.92 9.69
CA ASN A 193 14.77 7.85 11.08
C ASN A 193 14.56 9.16 11.85
N GLN A 194 13.87 10.15 11.25
CA GLN A 194 13.59 11.44 11.87
C GLN A 194 12.12 11.58 12.29
N LYS A 195 11.20 11.06 11.49
CA LYS A 195 9.75 11.17 11.74
C LYS A 195 9.09 9.82 11.94
N ALA A 196 9.68 8.73 11.42
CA ALA A 196 9.10 7.41 11.57
C ALA A 196 9.11 6.94 13.04
N ARG A 197 8.08 6.18 13.36
CA ARG A 197 7.94 5.42 14.60
C ARG A 197 7.64 3.98 14.22
N TYR A 198 8.39 3.03 14.76
CA TYR A 198 8.05 1.63 14.59
C TYR A 198 7.07 1.16 15.67
N LEU A 199 6.21 0.22 15.31
CA LEU A 199 5.28 -0.45 16.21
C LEU A 199 5.94 -1.73 16.73
N ASP A 200 5.97 -1.92 18.05
CA ASP A 200 6.53 -3.12 18.68
C ASP A 200 5.49 -4.24 18.89
N ALA A 201 5.94 -5.38 19.41
CA ALA A 201 5.10 -6.54 19.68
C ALA A 201 4.13 -6.34 20.87
N GLU A 202 4.31 -5.32 21.69
CA GLU A 202 3.46 -4.91 22.78
C GLU A 202 2.39 -3.87 22.34
N GLY A 203 2.47 -3.40 21.08
CA GLY A 203 1.54 -2.41 20.53
C GLY A 203 1.94 -0.96 20.79
N ASN A 204 3.18 -0.68 21.14
CA ASN A 204 3.68 0.67 21.41
C ASN A 204 4.46 1.21 20.21
N TYR A 205 4.35 2.54 20.01
CA TYR A 205 5.10 3.23 18.96
C TYR A 205 6.36 3.89 19.54
N HIS A 206 7.52 3.49 19.01
CA HIS A 206 8.84 4.01 19.38
C HIS A 206 9.47 4.80 18.24
N ARG A 207 10.28 5.80 18.57
CA ARG A 207 11.10 6.49 17.55
C ARG A 207 12.10 5.53 16.94
N VAL A 208 12.30 5.64 15.63
CA VAL A 208 13.42 4.98 14.98
C VAL A 208 14.69 5.73 15.37
N ILE A 209 15.61 5.05 16.05
CA ILE A 209 16.92 5.57 16.45
C ILE A 209 17.97 4.60 15.93
N ASN A 210 18.81 5.06 15.03
CA ASN A 210 19.93 4.29 14.47
C ASN A 210 21.14 5.23 14.24
N GLU A 211 22.27 4.67 13.85
CA GLU A 211 23.50 5.41 13.57
C GLU A 211 23.62 5.88 12.11
N GLU A 212 22.57 5.67 11.32
CA GLU A 212 22.53 6.08 9.91
C GLU A 212 22.37 7.59 9.77
N ALA A 213 22.70 8.11 8.59
CA ALA A 213 22.51 9.51 8.28
C ALA A 213 21.05 9.95 8.50
N PRO A 214 20.81 11.15 9.06
CA PRO A 214 19.45 11.63 9.28
C PRO A 214 18.65 11.70 7.98
N LEU A 215 17.53 10.99 7.94
CA LEU A 215 16.61 10.95 6.80
C LEU A 215 15.17 11.26 7.24
N ASN A 216 14.65 12.41 6.79
CA ASN A 216 13.22 12.73 6.86
C ASN A 216 12.64 12.55 5.46
N SER A 217 11.83 11.52 5.28
CA SER A 217 11.30 11.15 3.97
C SER A 217 10.45 12.26 3.34
N GLN A 218 9.66 13.00 4.12
CA GLN A 218 8.83 14.11 3.62
C GLN A 218 9.66 15.28 3.11
N GLU A 219 10.70 15.67 3.84
CA GLU A 219 11.62 16.74 3.39
C GLU A 219 12.46 16.30 2.21
N TYR A 220 12.85 15.02 2.16
CA TYR A 220 13.51 14.45 1.01
C TYR A 220 12.66 14.57 -0.26
N PHE A 221 11.41 14.10 -0.24
CA PHE A 221 10.50 14.19 -1.38
C PHE A 221 10.14 15.63 -1.74
N TYR A 222 9.98 16.50 -0.76
CA TYR A 222 9.75 17.93 -0.99
C TYR A 222 10.92 18.56 -1.75
N THR A 223 12.16 18.27 -1.34
CA THR A 223 13.37 18.77 -1.98
C THR A 223 13.51 18.24 -3.41
N GLN A 224 13.25 16.94 -3.61
CA GLN A 224 13.27 16.32 -4.95
C GLN A 224 12.27 17.01 -5.88
N ALA A 225 11.02 17.15 -5.45
CA ALA A 225 9.98 17.78 -6.25
C ALA A 225 10.31 19.26 -6.59
N TYR A 226 11.02 19.96 -5.72
CA TYR A 226 11.43 21.34 -5.96
C TYR A 226 12.58 21.47 -6.98
N HIS A 227 13.44 20.45 -7.06
CA HIS A 227 14.54 20.41 -8.04
C HIS A 227 14.12 19.90 -9.42
N GLU A 228 12.98 19.19 -9.52
CA GLU A 228 12.40 18.75 -10.79
C GLU A 228 11.54 19.84 -11.50
N LEU A 229 11.29 20.99 -10.85
CA LEU A 229 10.61 22.17 -11.41
C LEU A 229 11.60 23.16 -12.02
#